data_baaf803b920d7c082fcdefc4fae9dd89
#
_entry.id   baaf803b920d7c082fcdefc4fae9dd89
#
_cell.length_a   1.000
_cell.length_b   1.000
_cell.length_c   1.000
_cell.angle_alpha   90.00
_cell.angle_beta   90.00
_cell.angle_gamma   90.00
#
_symmetry.space_group_name_H-M   'P 1'
#
loop_
_entity.id
_entity.type
_entity.pdbx_description
1 polymer ?
#
loop_
_entity_poly.entity_id
_entity_poly.type
_entity_poly.pdbx_seq_one_letter_code
_entity_poly.pdbx_strand_id
1 'polypeptide(L)'
;MFKKLFGKKDNSCKLVSPINGETIAIEEVNDPTFASGMLGKGVGIKPAEGKVVAPVAGEVTIMFPTKHAVSILSEDGAEILIHIGLDTVNLQGQHFTSHVEVGQKVNVGDLLVEFDMEKIKEAGYDVTSPVLVCNPDAFEAVEPTEYGPVSIGDEIIKITKK
;
A
#
# COMPACT_ATOMS: atom_id res chain seq x y z
N MET A 1 18.59 -28.77 -9.10
CA MET A 1 18.15 -29.00 -9.57
C MET A 1 17.62 -29.01 -10.16
N PHE A 2 17.59 -28.89 -10.08
CA PHE A 2 17.01 -28.90 -10.71
C PHE A 2 16.09 -28.85 -10.49
N LYS A 3 15.95 -28.44 -10.01
CA LYS A 3 15.19 -28.33 -9.94
C LYS A 3 14.48 -27.88 -9.93
N LYS A 4 14.46 -27.41 -9.72
CA LYS A 4 13.89 -27.07 -9.88
C LYS A 4 13.47 -26.71 -10.32
N LEU A 5 13.71 -26.27 -10.27
CA LEU A 5 13.30 -26.16 -10.82
C LEU A 5 12.70 -26.41 -11.32
N PHE A 6 12.92 -26.53 -10.93
CA PHE A 6 12.33 -27.22 -11.68
C PHE A 6 11.01 -27.17 -12.00
N GLY A 7 10.74 -26.98 -12.57
CA GLY A 7 9.47 -26.88 -13.14
C GLY A 7 8.34 -26.42 -12.25
N LYS A 8 8.55 -26.23 -11.04
CA LYS A 8 7.53 -25.78 -10.11
C LYS A 8 7.38 -24.26 -10.21
N LYS A 9 6.21 -23.81 -10.65
CA LYS A 9 5.94 -22.39 -10.73
C LYS A 9 5.76 -21.80 -9.33
N ASP A 10 6.34 -20.64 -9.13
CA ASP A 10 6.10 -19.86 -7.93
C ASP A 10 4.82 -19.07 -8.14
N ASN A 11 3.76 -19.40 -7.38
CA ASN A 11 2.47 -18.74 -7.47
C ASN A 11 2.36 -17.54 -6.52
N SER A 12 3.46 -17.17 -5.84
CA SER A 12 3.42 -16.04 -4.95
C SER A 12 3.84 -14.76 -5.63
N CYS A 13 3.26 -13.66 -5.19
CA CYS A 13 3.64 -12.31 -5.56
C CYS A 13 3.98 -11.58 -4.28
N LYS A 14 4.96 -10.71 -4.36
CA LYS A 14 5.34 -9.91 -3.19
C LYS A 14 4.80 -8.51 -3.34
N LEU A 15 4.16 -8.03 -2.30
CA LEU A 15 3.86 -6.62 -2.17
C LEU A 15 4.85 -6.07 -1.16
N VAL A 16 5.68 -5.13 -1.63
CA VAL A 16 6.73 -4.57 -0.77
C VAL A 16 6.26 -3.28 -0.14
N SER A 17 6.94 -2.85 0.92
CA SER A 17 6.53 -1.65 1.63
C SER A 17 6.70 -0.40 0.76
N PRO A 18 5.64 0.40 0.61
CA PRO A 18 5.72 1.67 -0.11
C PRO A 18 6.26 2.81 0.74
N ILE A 19 6.41 2.60 2.05
CA ILE A 19 6.74 3.66 3.01
C ILE A 19 7.73 3.10 4.03
N ASN A 20 8.75 3.90 4.37
CA ASN A 20 9.61 3.57 5.50
C ASN A 20 8.84 3.82 6.80
N GLY A 21 8.84 2.86 7.70
CA GLY A 21 8.12 3.00 8.95
C GLY A 21 7.97 1.70 9.68
N GLU A 22 6.78 1.47 10.24
CA GLU A 22 6.48 0.29 11.01
C GLU A 22 5.11 -0.25 10.62
N THR A 23 5.04 -1.55 10.30
CA THR A 23 3.75 -2.18 9.97
C THR A 23 3.05 -2.61 11.25
N ILE A 24 1.72 -2.52 11.21
CA ILE A 24 0.83 -2.99 12.27
C ILE A 24 -0.30 -3.78 11.64
N ALA A 25 -0.98 -4.59 12.43
CA ALA A 25 -2.14 -5.31 11.94
C ALA A 25 -3.23 -4.33 11.52
N ILE A 26 -3.95 -4.67 10.44
CA ILE A 26 -5.01 -3.77 9.95
C ILE A 26 -6.08 -3.54 11.01
N GLU A 27 -6.32 -4.53 11.86
CA GLU A 27 -7.30 -4.42 12.95
C GLU A 27 -6.91 -3.35 13.98
N GLU A 28 -5.64 -2.98 14.03
CA GLU A 28 -5.14 -1.96 14.95
C GLU A 28 -5.22 -0.54 14.39
N VAL A 29 -5.60 -0.40 13.11
CA VAL A 29 -5.77 0.91 12.49
C VAL A 29 -7.00 1.57 13.12
N ASN A 30 -6.85 2.84 13.54
CA ASN A 30 -7.89 3.53 14.27
C ASN A 30 -8.96 4.13 13.34
N ASP A 31 -9.51 3.26 12.49
CA ASP A 31 -10.60 3.61 11.56
C ASP A 31 -11.34 2.33 11.22
N PRO A 32 -12.60 2.20 11.64
CA PRO A 32 -13.38 0.98 11.39
C PRO A 32 -13.51 0.61 9.91
N THR A 33 -13.46 1.57 9.02
CA THR A 33 -13.53 1.33 7.58
C THR A 33 -12.41 0.41 7.13
N PHE A 34 -11.22 0.55 7.72
CA PHE A 34 -10.07 -0.29 7.40
C PHE A 34 -9.97 -1.48 8.36
N ALA A 35 -10.17 -1.22 9.65
CA ALA A 35 -9.98 -2.24 10.67
C ALA A 35 -10.95 -3.41 10.54
N SER A 36 -12.15 -3.17 10.00
CA SER A 36 -13.17 -4.21 9.82
C SER A 36 -12.84 -5.16 8.67
N GLY A 37 -11.91 -4.79 7.78
CA GLY A 37 -11.59 -5.59 6.61
C GLY A 37 -12.53 -5.41 5.44
N MET A 38 -13.50 -4.49 5.54
CA MET A 38 -14.52 -4.33 4.50
C MET A 38 -13.95 -3.83 3.18
N LEU A 39 -12.84 -3.08 3.21
CA LEU A 39 -12.21 -2.54 2.01
C LEU A 39 -11.15 -3.48 1.42
N GLY A 40 -10.72 -4.47 2.18
CA GLY A 40 -9.71 -5.40 1.71
C GLY A 40 -8.85 -5.94 2.84
N LYS A 41 -7.81 -6.69 2.47
CA LYS A 41 -6.85 -7.27 3.41
C LYS A 41 -5.51 -6.59 3.27
N GLY A 42 -4.85 -6.34 4.37
CA GLY A 42 -3.53 -5.73 4.32
C GLY A 42 -2.99 -5.36 5.67
N VAL A 43 -2.26 -4.27 5.71
CA VAL A 43 -1.58 -3.79 6.93
C VAL A 43 -1.79 -2.30 7.07
N GLY A 44 -1.54 -1.78 8.28
CA GLY A 44 -1.32 -0.36 8.48
C GLY A 44 0.17 -0.09 8.55
N ILE A 45 0.60 1.08 8.10
CA ILE A 45 1.99 1.51 8.26
C ILE A 45 2.01 2.82 9.02
N LYS A 46 2.82 2.86 10.08
CA LYS A 46 3.13 4.11 10.78
C LYS A 46 4.35 4.70 10.11
N PRO A 47 4.21 5.77 9.32
CA PRO A 47 5.32 6.25 8.51
C PRO A 47 6.40 6.91 9.34
N ALA A 48 7.66 6.71 8.93
CA ALA A 48 8.80 7.40 9.50
C ALA A 48 9.18 8.63 8.67
N GLU A 49 8.71 8.68 7.41
CA GLU A 49 8.93 9.84 6.54
C GLU A 49 7.80 9.96 5.53
N GLY A 50 7.64 11.14 4.95
CA GLY A 50 6.53 11.46 4.07
C GLY A 50 6.76 11.13 2.61
N LYS A 51 7.04 9.86 2.31
CA LYS A 51 7.35 9.43 0.95
C LYS A 51 6.68 8.09 0.67
N VAL A 52 5.97 8.02 -0.44
CA VAL A 52 5.25 6.80 -0.87
C VAL A 52 5.75 6.41 -2.26
N VAL A 53 6.21 5.17 -2.38
CA VAL A 53 6.66 4.62 -3.66
C VAL A 53 5.78 3.44 -4.06
N ALA A 54 5.87 3.01 -5.32
CA ALA A 54 5.06 1.90 -5.81
C ALA A 54 5.50 0.60 -5.15
N PRO A 55 4.55 -0.14 -4.53
CA PRO A 55 4.86 -1.42 -3.88
C PRO A 55 4.79 -2.61 -4.83
N VAL A 56 4.31 -2.39 -6.04
CA VAL A 56 4.19 -3.40 -7.09
C VAL A 56 4.39 -2.70 -8.43
N ALA A 57 4.75 -3.47 -9.46
CA ALA A 57 4.70 -2.99 -10.82
C ALA A 57 3.25 -3.09 -11.30
N GLY A 58 2.78 -2.09 -12.03
CA GLY A 58 1.41 -2.07 -12.51
C GLY A 58 1.02 -0.74 -13.09
N GLU A 59 -0.29 -0.49 -13.08
CA GLU A 59 -0.85 0.74 -13.64
C GLU A 59 -1.64 1.49 -12.56
N VAL A 60 -1.45 2.81 -12.50
CA VAL A 60 -2.21 3.67 -11.58
C VAL A 60 -3.65 3.71 -12.08
N THR A 61 -4.59 3.23 -11.28
CA THR A 61 -6.01 3.19 -11.64
C THR A 61 -6.82 4.27 -10.96
N ILE A 62 -6.37 4.73 -9.78
CA ILE A 62 -7.04 5.81 -9.05
C ILE A 62 -5.97 6.71 -8.45
N MET A 63 -6.12 8.01 -8.68
CA MET A 63 -5.38 9.05 -7.98
C MET A 63 -6.40 10.12 -7.66
N PHE A 64 -6.78 10.21 -6.39
CA PHE A 64 -7.79 11.18 -5.97
C PHE A 64 -7.29 12.61 -6.15
N PRO A 65 -8.16 13.55 -6.52
CA PRO A 65 -7.78 14.97 -6.57
C PRO A 65 -7.21 15.48 -5.24
N THR A 66 -7.63 14.86 -4.13
CA THR A 66 -7.16 15.18 -2.79
C THR A 66 -5.83 14.52 -2.46
N LYS A 67 -5.30 13.67 -3.36
CA LYS A 67 -3.94 13.11 -3.33
C LYS A 67 -3.60 12.26 -2.09
N HIS A 68 -4.60 11.96 -1.26
CA HIS A 68 -4.40 11.19 -0.04
C HIS A 68 -4.45 9.69 -0.25
N ALA A 69 -4.87 9.24 -1.43
CA ALA A 69 -4.99 7.82 -1.75
C ALA A 69 -4.67 7.56 -3.21
N VAL A 70 -4.02 6.43 -3.44
CA VAL A 70 -3.65 5.99 -4.80
C VAL A 70 -3.90 4.50 -4.91
N SER A 71 -4.43 4.06 -6.04
CA SER A 71 -4.61 2.64 -6.33
C SER A 71 -3.79 2.25 -7.54
N ILE A 72 -3.23 1.04 -7.48
CA ILE A 72 -2.44 0.45 -8.56
C ILE A 72 -3.01 -0.94 -8.83
N LEU A 73 -3.28 -1.22 -10.10
CA LEU A 73 -3.60 -2.59 -10.52
C LEU A 73 -2.28 -3.26 -10.88
N SER A 74 -1.89 -4.26 -10.10
CA SER A 74 -0.62 -4.95 -10.32
C SER A 74 -0.68 -5.79 -11.59
N GLU A 75 0.49 -6.19 -12.10
CA GLU A 75 0.57 -7.07 -13.26
C GLU A 75 -0.10 -8.42 -12.99
N ASP A 76 -0.17 -8.83 -11.74
CA ASP A 76 -0.80 -10.08 -11.32
C ASP A 76 -2.30 -9.93 -11.05
N GLY A 77 -2.87 -8.74 -11.24
CA GLY A 77 -4.29 -8.50 -11.07
C GLY A 77 -4.73 -8.10 -9.68
N ALA A 78 -3.80 -7.79 -8.78
CA ALA A 78 -4.13 -7.32 -7.44
C ALA A 78 -4.44 -5.82 -7.47
N GLU A 79 -5.56 -5.44 -6.85
CA GLU A 79 -5.96 -4.04 -6.72
C GLU A 79 -5.38 -3.53 -5.40
N ILE A 80 -4.30 -2.76 -5.50
CA ILE A 80 -3.59 -2.26 -4.33
C ILE A 80 -4.04 -0.84 -4.03
N LEU A 81 -4.49 -0.59 -2.80
CA LEU A 81 -4.84 0.74 -2.33
C LEU A 81 -3.85 1.17 -1.26
N ILE A 82 -3.28 2.35 -1.44
CA ILE A 82 -2.46 3.00 -0.41
C ILE A 82 -3.22 4.26 0.01
N HIS A 83 -3.64 4.28 1.28
CA HIS A 83 -4.40 5.40 1.84
C HIS A 83 -3.50 6.12 2.84
N ILE A 84 -3.15 7.37 2.55
CA ILE A 84 -2.17 8.10 3.36
C ILE A 84 -2.90 8.83 4.49
N GLY A 85 -2.74 8.32 5.70
CA GLY A 85 -3.39 8.87 6.89
C GLY A 85 -4.86 8.50 6.99
N LEU A 86 -5.50 8.92 8.06
CA LEU A 86 -6.91 8.66 8.34
C LEU A 86 -7.69 9.97 8.25
N ASP A 87 -8.81 9.97 7.53
CA ASP A 87 -9.65 11.14 7.29
C ASP A 87 -8.94 12.29 6.57
N THR A 88 -7.80 12.04 5.98
CA THR A 88 -6.96 13.04 5.33
C THR A 88 -7.57 13.59 4.03
N VAL A 89 -8.64 12.98 3.54
CA VAL A 89 -9.46 13.55 2.47
C VAL A 89 -9.91 14.97 2.82
N ASN A 90 -10.11 15.24 4.11
CA ASN A 90 -10.55 16.54 4.60
C ASN A 90 -9.51 17.64 4.43
N LEU A 91 -8.26 17.29 4.15
CA LEU A 91 -7.21 18.27 3.87
C LEU A 91 -7.30 18.83 2.45
N GLN A 92 -8.11 18.21 1.59
CA GLN A 92 -8.38 18.69 0.23
C GLN A 92 -7.11 18.89 -0.60
N GLY A 93 -6.14 18.00 -0.40
CA GLY A 93 -4.87 18.00 -1.14
C GLY A 93 -3.76 18.80 -0.49
N GLN A 94 -4.05 19.55 0.58
CA GLN A 94 -3.01 20.27 1.29
C GLN A 94 -2.04 19.30 1.93
N HIS A 95 -0.75 19.58 1.80
CA HIS A 95 0.36 18.80 2.37
C HIS A 95 0.66 17.52 1.60
N PHE A 96 0.06 17.33 0.42
CA PHE A 96 0.32 16.21 -0.47
C PHE A 96 0.81 16.71 -1.82
N THR A 97 1.77 15.99 -2.42
CA THR A 97 2.24 16.23 -3.77
C THR A 97 2.21 14.91 -4.52
N SER A 98 1.40 14.81 -5.56
CA SER A 98 1.35 13.60 -6.37
C SER A 98 2.35 13.69 -7.52
N HIS A 99 2.95 12.55 -7.86
CA HIS A 99 3.95 12.44 -8.92
C HIS A 99 3.50 11.51 -10.04
N VAL A 100 2.28 10.99 -9.95
CA VAL A 100 1.73 10.07 -10.96
C VAL A 100 0.30 10.44 -11.29
N GLU A 101 -0.16 9.96 -12.44
CA GLU A 101 -1.53 10.19 -12.93
C GLU A 101 -2.17 8.85 -13.26
N VAL A 102 -3.50 8.84 -13.28
CA VAL A 102 -4.27 7.66 -13.71
C VAL A 102 -3.85 7.26 -15.11
N GLY A 103 -3.62 5.96 -15.29
CA GLY A 103 -3.18 5.39 -16.56
C GLY A 103 -1.68 5.25 -16.68
N GLN A 104 -0.92 5.84 -15.77
CA GLN A 104 0.54 5.77 -15.80
C GLN A 104 1.00 4.39 -15.32
N LYS A 105 1.96 3.80 -16.05
CA LYS A 105 2.59 2.56 -15.63
C LYS A 105 3.75 2.87 -14.69
N VAL A 106 3.87 2.07 -13.64
CA VAL A 106 4.90 2.24 -12.62
C VAL A 106 5.64 0.93 -12.39
N ASN A 107 6.90 1.05 -11.98
CA ASN A 107 7.71 -0.06 -11.51
C ASN A 107 7.84 0.03 -9.99
N VAL A 108 8.18 -1.08 -9.35
CA VAL A 108 8.43 -1.09 -7.90
C VAL A 108 9.47 0.00 -7.58
N GLY A 109 9.15 0.83 -6.59
CA GLY A 109 10.05 1.88 -6.14
C GLY A 109 9.83 3.24 -6.78
N ASP A 110 9.00 3.34 -7.84
CA ASP A 110 8.71 4.64 -8.44
C ASP A 110 7.98 5.53 -7.44
N LEU A 111 8.36 6.81 -7.40
CA LEU A 111 7.77 7.77 -6.48
C LEU A 111 6.32 8.06 -6.88
N LEU A 112 5.41 7.89 -5.92
CA LEU A 112 3.98 8.11 -6.15
C LEU A 112 3.49 9.43 -5.54
N VAL A 113 3.74 9.61 -4.24
CA VAL A 113 3.24 10.77 -3.50
C VAL A 113 4.26 11.15 -2.42
N GLU A 114 4.40 12.45 -2.20
CA GLU A 114 5.11 12.96 -1.03
C GLU A 114 4.10 13.69 -0.16
N PHE A 115 4.28 13.61 1.16
CA PHE A 115 3.37 14.29 2.08
C PHE A 115 4.15 14.90 3.25
N ASP A 116 3.64 16.02 3.74
CA ASP A 116 4.24 16.71 4.89
C ASP A 116 3.66 16.13 6.17
N MET A 117 4.34 15.14 6.70
CA MET A 117 3.87 14.36 7.85
C MET A 117 3.63 15.25 9.08
N GLU A 118 4.52 16.22 9.32
CA GLU A 118 4.40 17.08 10.48
C GLU A 118 3.18 17.99 10.39
N LYS A 119 2.95 18.58 9.22
CA LYS A 119 1.79 19.46 9.03
C LYS A 119 0.47 18.70 9.09
N ILE A 120 0.47 17.46 8.60
CA ILE A 120 -0.72 16.60 8.69
C ILE A 120 -1.03 16.32 10.17
N LYS A 121 -0.01 16.00 10.96
CA LYS A 121 -0.17 15.77 12.40
C LYS A 121 -0.63 17.04 13.11
N GLU A 122 -0.04 18.19 12.78
CA GLU A 122 -0.42 19.47 13.36
C GLU A 122 -1.87 19.81 13.08
N ALA A 123 -2.39 19.38 11.94
CA ALA A 123 -3.79 19.59 11.58
C ALA A 123 -4.73 18.64 12.33
N GLY A 124 -4.18 17.72 13.13
CA GLY A 124 -4.97 16.82 13.97
C GLY A 124 -5.25 15.46 13.38
N TYR A 125 -4.56 15.06 12.30
CA TYR A 125 -4.82 13.79 11.64
C TYR A 125 -3.79 12.74 12.01
N ASP A 126 -4.26 11.49 12.06
CA ASP A 126 -3.40 10.32 12.23
C ASP A 126 -2.76 10.01 10.88
N VAL A 127 -1.44 9.86 10.85
CA VAL A 127 -0.72 9.58 9.60
C VAL A 127 -0.58 8.09 9.31
N THR A 128 -1.10 7.22 10.16
CA THR A 128 -1.14 5.78 9.90
C THR A 128 -1.76 5.54 8.53
N SER A 129 -1.09 4.77 7.70
CA SER A 129 -1.44 4.64 6.29
C SER A 129 -1.76 3.17 5.96
N PRO A 130 -3.04 2.84 5.75
CA PRO A 130 -3.40 1.49 5.33
C PRO A 130 -2.89 1.18 3.92
N VAL A 131 -2.41 -0.06 3.74
CA VAL A 131 -2.02 -0.62 2.45
C VAL A 131 -2.79 -1.92 2.29
N LEU A 132 -3.66 -1.98 1.29
CA LEU A 132 -4.65 -3.05 1.16
C LEU A 132 -4.61 -3.70 -0.21
N VAL A 133 -4.96 -4.98 -0.25
CA VAL A 133 -5.39 -5.67 -1.46
C VAL A 133 -6.92 -5.64 -1.42
N CYS A 134 -7.53 -4.90 -2.34
CA CYS A 134 -8.98 -4.66 -2.32
C CYS A 134 -9.79 -5.80 -2.92
N ASN A 135 -9.13 -6.71 -3.66
CA ASN A 135 -9.80 -7.88 -4.27
C ASN A 135 -9.16 -9.19 -3.78
N PRO A 136 -9.15 -9.44 -2.46
CA PRO A 136 -8.46 -10.63 -1.93
C PRO A 136 -9.06 -11.93 -2.43
N ASP A 137 -10.34 -11.95 -2.78
CA ASP A 137 -11.01 -13.16 -3.26
C ASP A 137 -10.52 -13.62 -4.63
N ALA A 138 -9.82 -12.77 -5.36
CA ALA A 138 -9.19 -13.13 -6.63
C ALA A 138 -7.95 -14.01 -6.42
N PHE A 139 -7.50 -14.17 -5.20
CA PHE A 139 -6.26 -14.86 -4.87
C PHE A 139 -6.53 -16.01 -3.90
N GLU A 140 -5.60 -17.00 -3.90
CA GLU A 140 -5.67 -18.12 -2.96
C GLU A 140 -5.48 -17.63 -1.53
N ALA A 141 -4.52 -16.71 -1.34
CA ALA A 141 -4.24 -16.15 -0.03
C ALA A 141 -3.64 -14.76 -0.15
N VAL A 142 -3.97 -13.90 0.80
CA VAL A 142 -3.37 -12.57 0.97
C VAL A 142 -2.99 -12.50 2.44
N GLU A 143 -1.70 -12.53 2.74
CA GLU A 143 -1.20 -12.71 4.10
C GLU A 143 -0.14 -11.68 4.44
N PRO A 144 -0.37 -10.86 5.49
CA PRO A 144 0.68 -9.99 5.98
C PRO A 144 1.89 -10.81 6.45
N THR A 145 3.08 -10.26 6.26
CA THR A 145 4.30 -10.81 6.84
C THR A 145 4.41 -10.34 8.29
N GLU A 146 5.52 -10.62 8.97
CA GLU A 146 5.70 -10.17 10.34
C GLU A 146 5.57 -8.65 10.44
N TYR A 147 4.90 -8.19 11.50
CA TYR A 147 4.77 -6.76 11.78
C TYR A 147 6.03 -6.23 12.43
N GLY A 148 6.29 -4.95 12.26
CA GLY A 148 7.41 -4.27 12.88
C GLY A 148 8.08 -3.29 11.93
N PRO A 149 9.30 -2.85 12.24
CA PRO A 149 10.01 -1.89 11.41
C PRO A 149 10.23 -2.41 10.00
N VAL A 150 9.97 -1.56 9.01
CA VAL A 150 10.18 -1.88 7.59
C VAL A 150 10.82 -0.72 6.88
N SER A 151 11.59 -1.05 5.85
CA SER A 151 12.12 -0.10 4.89
C SER A 151 11.39 -0.27 3.57
N ILE A 152 11.36 0.77 2.77
CA ILE A 152 10.85 0.68 1.40
C ILE A 152 11.53 -0.51 0.71
N GLY A 153 10.73 -1.38 0.12
CA GLY A 153 11.22 -2.57 -0.58
C GLY A 153 11.15 -3.86 0.23
N ASP A 154 10.95 -3.77 1.55
CA ASP A 154 10.78 -4.97 2.37
C ASP A 154 9.41 -5.58 2.08
N GLU A 155 9.32 -6.90 2.03
CA GLU A 155 8.03 -7.58 1.82
C GLU A 155 7.12 -7.36 3.02
N ILE A 156 5.88 -6.91 2.76
CA ILE A 156 4.89 -6.70 3.82
C ILE A 156 3.64 -7.54 3.66
N ILE A 157 3.33 -7.97 2.44
CA ILE A 157 2.17 -8.83 2.17
C ILE A 157 2.59 -9.87 1.14
N LYS A 158 2.29 -11.13 1.44
CA LYS A 158 2.46 -12.23 0.49
C LYS A 158 1.13 -12.51 -0.16
N ILE A 159 1.09 -12.49 -1.49
CA ILE A 159 -0.11 -12.78 -2.26
C ILE A 159 0.14 -14.10 -2.98
N THR A 160 -0.75 -15.08 -2.78
CA THR A 160 -0.66 -16.37 -3.44
C THR A 160 -1.74 -16.45 -4.51
N LYS A 161 -1.34 -16.68 -5.75
CA LYS A 161 -2.29 -16.78 -6.87
C LYS A 161 -3.02 -18.12 -6.84
N LYS A 162 -4.26 -18.11 -7.34
CA LYS A 162 -5.05 -19.33 -7.51
C LYS A 162 -4.46 -20.23 -8.58
#